data_2bbf796d1361990e569925093eaee902
#
_entry.id   2bbf796d1361990e569925093eaee902
#
_cell.length_a   1.000
_cell.length_b   1.000
_cell.length_c   1.000
_cell.angle_alpha   90.00
_cell.angle_beta   90.00
_cell.angle_gamma   90.00
#
_symmetry.space_group_name_H-M   'P 1'
#
loop_
_entity.id
_entity.type
_entity.pdbx_description
1 polymer ?
#
loop_
_entity_poly.entity_id
_entity_poly.type
_entity_poly.pdbx_seq_one_letter_code
_entity_poly.pdbx_strand_id
1 'polypeptide(L)'
;VTVAESDGEGPSGLETLVLDESTGNDPQGVFPHGTVDDTGFTAPDPTGTNPIGRLETSAGGEEQGQGALQALFNVVKDQGTDGEKSTTYQYSFALTGGSGPSGIVATTLEVADPNDLYADDTIYLFKVSDTEIVGHVGNDPNGPIAIRITLVNADSLSGGQLVVEQYMAIDHGQDGNNFDSSKWLTLLGGGEQGAASLGVTLTATITDVDNDTATSSATIQIAGSGEASSIVFQDDGPVLVSEAVVIAT
;
A
#
# COMPACT_ATOMS: atom_id res chain seq x y z
N VAL A 1 -12.80 -25.30 -6.24
CA VAL A 1 -12.22 -24.33 -5.29
C VAL A 1 -13.11 -23.11 -5.20
N THR A 2 -13.24 -22.56 -4.00
CA THR A 2 -13.92 -21.27 -3.78
C THR A 2 -12.95 -20.38 -3.03
N VAL A 3 -12.80 -19.15 -3.51
CA VAL A 3 -12.11 -18.06 -2.82
C VAL A 3 -13.17 -17.01 -2.47
N ALA A 4 -13.22 -16.60 -1.23
CA ALA A 4 -14.10 -15.55 -0.74
C ALA A 4 -13.30 -14.58 0.16
N GLU A 5 -13.84 -13.40 0.40
CA GLU A 5 -13.34 -12.54 1.46
C GLU A 5 -13.52 -13.22 2.82
N SER A 6 -12.57 -13.02 3.72
CA SER A 6 -12.72 -13.44 5.10
C SER A 6 -13.79 -12.56 5.78
N ASP A 7 -14.69 -13.16 6.57
CA ASP A 7 -15.78 -12.45 7.27
C ASP A 7 -15.28 -11.54 8.42
N GLY A 8 -14.03 -11.07 8.35
CA GLY A 8 -13.45 -10.12 9.28
C GLY A 8 -14.20 -8.78 9.25
N GLU A 9 -14.60 -8.29 10.40
CA GLU A 9 -15.36 -7.06 10.57
C GLU A 9 -14.58 -5.83 10.06
N GLY A 10 -14.98 -5.29 8.92
CA GLY A 10 -14.46 -4.04 8.38
C GLY A 10 -14.26 -4.09 6.86
N PRO A 11 -14.13 -2.94 6.18
CA PRO A 11 -13.99 -2.85 4.73
C PRO A 11 -12.71 -3.51 4.17
N SER A 12 -11.78 -3.89 5.03
CA SER A 12 -10.72 -4.85 4.75
C SER A 12 -10.26 -5.43 6.08
N GLY A 13 -10.17 -6.75 6.21
CA GLY A 13 -9.47 -7.39 7.34
C GLY A 13 -7.96 -7.09 7.35
N LEU A 14 -7.48 -6.19 6.51
CA LEU A 14 -6.12 -5.67 6.51
C LEU A 14 -6.02 -4.57 7.56
N GLU A 15 -5.13 -4.73 8.51
CA GLU A 15 -4.79 -3.67 9.45
C GLU A 15 -4.22 -2.46 8.70
N THR A 16 -4.37 -1.28 9.29
CA THR A 16 -3.85 -0.06 8.69
C THR A 16 -2.32 -0.12 8.56
N LEU A 17 -1.83 0.09 7.35
CA LEU A 17 -0.42 0.20 7.03
C LEU A 17 -0.02 1.67 7.21
N VAL A 18 0.76 1.97 8.24
CA VAL A 18 1.22 3.32 8.55
C VAL A 18 2.68 3.47 8.13
N LEU A 19 2.93 4.34 7.16
CA LEU A 19 4.28 4.81 6.84
C LEU A 19 4.49 6.12 7.59
N ASP A 20 5.44 6.11 8.52
CA ASP A 20 5.87 7.27 9.29
C ASP A 20 7.11 7.87 8.62
N GLU A 21 7.06 9.17 8.32
CA GLU A 21 8.20 9.90 7.74
C GLU A 21 9.25 10.26 8.81
N SER A 22 8.97 9.99 10.09
CA SER A 22 9.84 10.37 11.22
C SER A 22 11.18 9.66 11.19
N THR A 23 12.25 10.43 11.35
CA THR A 23 13.60 9.91 11.59
C THR A 23 13.82 9.73 13.09
N GLY A 24 13.86 8.49 13.57
CA GLY A 24 14.22 8.19 14.94
C GLY A 24 13.08 7.65 15.79
N ASN A 25 13.42 7.07 16.94
CA ASN A 25 12.46 6.47 17.85
C ASN A 25 11.34 7.44 18.21
N ASP A 26 10.13 7.16 17.76
CA ASP A 26 8.94 7.84 18.25
C ASP A 26 8.90 7.71 19.79
N PRO A 27 9.08 8.83 20.54
CA PRO A 27 9.02 8.78 21.99
C PRO A 27 7.61 8.52 22.52
N GLN A 28 6.60 8.47 21.65
CA GLN A 28 5.21 8.33 22.04
C GLN A 28 4.72 6.88 22.09
N GLY A 29 5.40 5.93 21.46
CA GLY A 29 5.18 4.49 21.64
C GLY A 29 3.73 4.00 21.49
N VAL A 30 2.88 4.68 20.73
CA VAL A 30 1.43 4.47 20.78
C VAL A 30 0.88 3.77 19.53
N PHE A 31 1.70 3.50 18.54
CA PHE A 31 1.19 2.78 17.37
C PHE A 31 1.63 1.32 17.37
N PRO A 32 0.66 0.40 17.29
CA PRO A 32 0.98 -0.99 17.14
C PRO A 32 1.58 -1.23 15.75
N HIS A 33 2.90 -1.38 15.71
CA HIS A 33 3.54 -2.37 14.88
C HIS A 33 3.56 -2.16 13.36
N GLY A 34 4.69 -1.75 12.89
CA GLY A 34 5.05 -1.75 11.49
C GLY A 34 5.62 -0.45 10.97
N THR A 35 5.89 0.48 11.83
CA THR A 35 6.77 1.58 11.50
C THR A 35 8.16 1.01 11.30
N VAL A 36 8.58 0.86 10.08
CA VAL A 36 10.01 0.85 9.80
C VAL A 36 10.42 2.29 10.05
N ASP A 37 10.78 2.54 11.29
CA ASP A 37 11.43 3.75 11.71
C ASP A 37 12.60 3.98 10.77
N ASP A 38 12.53 5.09 10.05
CA ASP A 38 13.53 5.43 9.06
C ASP A 38 14.83 5.73 9.81
N THR A 39 15.76 4.79 9.80
CA THR A 39 17.02 4.85 10.51
C THR A 39 17.99 5.85 9.91
N GLY A 40 17.53 7.05 9.55
CA GLY A 40 18.36 8.15 9.09
C GLY A 40 17.67 8.99 8.03
N PHE A 41 17.97 10.28 8.01
CA PHE A 41 17.54 11.17 6.94
C PHE A 41 18.01 10.62 5.57
N THR A 42 17.06 10.14 4.81
CA THR A 42 17.28 9.78 3.41
C THR A 42 16.67 10.91 2.57
N ALA A 43 17.47 11.53 1.73
CA ALA A 43 16.96 12.55 0.83
C ALA A 43 15.91 11.95 -0.12
N PRO A 44 14.83 12.68 -0.45
CA PRO A 44 13.85 12.23 -1.43
C PRO A 44 14.52 11.73 -2.71
N ASP A 45 14.11 10.54 -3.18
CA ASP A 45 14.64 9.93 -4.40
C ASP A 45 13.55 9.73 -5.45
N PRO A 46 13.25 10.78 -6.26
CA PRO A 46 12.21 10.72 -7.28
C PRO A 46 12.49 9.70 -8.40
N THR A 47 13.66 9.06 -8.40
CA THR A 47 13.98 7.98 -9.35
C THR A 47 13.39 6.63 -8.92
N GLY A 48 12.91 6.53 -7.67
CA GLY A 48 12.32 5.30 -7.13
C GLY A 48 13.33 4.18 -6.89
N THR A 49 14.58 4.54 -6.54
CA THR A 49 15.65 3.56 -6.27
C THR A 49 15.85 3.35 -4.77
N ASN A 50 15.81 4.43 -3.98
CA ASN A 50 16.03 4.40 -2.53
C ASN A 50 14.80 4.99 -1.82
N PRO A 51 13.93 4.16 -1.25
CA PRO A 51 12.77 4.66 -0.51
C PRO A 51 13.21 5.42 0.74
N ILE A 52 12.46 6.47 1.09
CA ILE A 52 12.57 7.17 2.38
C ILE A 52 11.79 6.46 3.46
N GLY A 53 10.78 5.68 3.10
CA GLY A 53 9.99 4.84 3.98
C GLY A 53 9.62 3.53 3.28
N ARG A 54 9.56 2.43 4.04
CA ARG A 54 9.15 1.13 3.52
C ARG A 54 8.43 0.32 4.58
N LEU A 55 7.27 -0.20 4.22
CA LEU A 55 6.47 -1.05 5.07
C LEU A 55 6.07 -2.31 4.32
N GLU A 56 6.03 -3.45 5.02
CA GLU A 56 5.56 -4.70 4.46
C GLU A 56 4.62 -5.43 5.41
N THR A 57 3.61 -6.12 4.88
CA THR A 57 2.78 -7.04 5.66
C THR A 57 3.61 -8.27 6.03
N SER A 58 3.36 -8.85 7.22
CA SER A 58 4.06 -10.06 7.61
C SER A 58 3.70 -11.24 6.69
N ALA A 59 4.67 -12.11 6.42
CA ALA A 59 4.43 -13.40 5.82
C ALA A 59 3.95 -14.37 6.91
N GLY A 60 2.63 -14.55 7.04
CA GLY A 60 2.02 -15.68 7.75
C GLY A 60 2.30 -15.83 9.25
N GLY A 61 2.67 -14.78 9.99
CA GLY A 61 2.97 -14.91 11.42
C GLY A 61 2.49 -13.72 12.26
N GLU A 62 1.88 -14.00 13.39
CA GLU A 62 1.21 -13.05 14.29
C GLU A 62 2.16 -12.08 15.04
N GLU A 63 3.46 -12.01 14.73
CA GLU A 63 4.40 -11.30 15.60
C GLU A 63 4.65 -9.82 15.26
N GLN A 64 4.06 -9.29 14.18
CA GLN A 64 4.29 -7.88 13.80
C GLN A 64 3.00 -7.07 13.60
N GLY A 65 1.85 -7.57 14.02
CA GLY A 65 0.59 -6.81 14.03
C GLY A 65 -0.02 -6.48 12.66
N GLN A 66 0.59 -6.92 11.59
CA GLN A 66 0.10 -6.73 10.22
C GLN A 66 -0.35 -8.08 9.66
N GLY A 67 -1.64 -8.22 9.48
CA GLY A 67 -2.22 -9.46 8.97
C GLY A 67 -1.59 -9.88 7.65
N ALA A 68 -1.21 -11.15 7.54
CA ALA A 68 -0.77 -11.70 6.26
C ALA A 68 -1.88 -11.55 5.22
N LEU A 69 -1.53 -11.32 3.95
CA LEU A 69 -2.52 -11.26 2.86
C LEU A 69 -3.44 -12.50 2.85
N GLN A 70 -2.91 -13.66 3.23
CA GLN A 70 -3.70 -14.89 3.34
C GLN A 70 -4.90 -14.74 4.29
N ALA A 71 -4.75 -14.02 5.41
CA ALA A 71 -5.81 -13.86 6.40
C ALA A 71 -7.04 -13.11 5.88
N LEU A 72 -6.87 -12.36 4.79
CA LEU A 72 -7.95 -11.61 4.13
C LEU A 72 -8.88 -12.52 3.31
N PHE A 73 -8.46 -13.77 3.01
CA PHE A 73 -9.16 -14.65 2.10
C PHE A 73 -9.49 -15.99 2.76
N ASN A 74 -10.72 -16.44 2.56
CA ASN A 74 -11.15 -17.78 2.89
C ASN A 74 -11.07 -18.66 1.64
N VAL A 75 -10.19 -19.66 1.65
CA VAL A 75 -10.00 -20.60 0.53
C VAL A 75 -10.55 -21.97 0.91
N VAL A 76 -11.63 -22.38 0.25
CA VAL A 76 -12.22 -23.72 0.43
C VAL A 76 -11.95 -24.54 -0.83
N LYS A 77 -11.34 -25.71 -0.64
CA LYS A 77 -11.06 -26.67 -1.70
C LYS A 77 -12.11 -27.77 -1.72
N ASP A 78 -12.67 -28.03 -2.90
CA ASP A 78 -13.42 -29.23 -3.20
C ASP A 78 -12.69 -29.95 -4.34
N GLN A 79 -12.20 -31.14 -4.03
CA GLN A 79 -11.30 -31.91 -4.92
C GLN A 79 -12.08 -32.87 -5.85
N GLY A 80 -13.41 -32.90 -5.71
CA GLY A 80 -14.22 -33.92 -6.42
C GLY A 80 -13.90 -35.36 -5.99
N THR A 81 -14.35 -36.32 -6.80
CA THR A 81 -14.12 -37.72 -6.57
C THR A 81 -12.75 -38.23 -7.01
N ASP A 82 -12.10 -37.52 -7.94
CA ASP A 82 -10.86 -37.95 -8.59
C ASP A 82 -9.60 -37.44 -7.85
N GLY A 83 -9.79 -36.56 -6.85
CA GLY A 83 -8.74 -36.07 -5.98
C GLY A 83 -7.91 -34.91 -6.60
N GLU A 84 -7.15 -34.23 -5.75
CA GLU A 84 -6.31 -33.09 -6.13
C GLU A 84 -4.96 -33.55 -6.69
N LYS A 85 -4.59 -33.04 -7.85
CA LYS A 85 -3.25 -33.14 -8.41
C LYS A 85 -2.38 -31.94 -7.99
N SER A 86 -2.92 -30.73 -8.08
CA SER A 86 -2.23 -29.50 -7.68
C SER A 86 -3.20 -28.35 -7.40
N THR A 87 -2.77 -27.41 -6.56
CA THR A 87 -3.42 -26.12 -6.41
C THR A 87 -2.36 -25.02 -6.57
N THR A 88 -2.67 -24.01 -7.38
CA THR A 88 -1.85 -22.81 -7.55
C THR A 88 -2.59 -21.60 -7.05
N TYR A 89 -1.85 -20.62 -6.59
CA TYR A 89 -2.36 -19.35 -6.09
C TYR A 89 -1.67 -18.20 -6.80
N GLN A 90 -2.40 -17.09 -6.98
CA GLN A 90 -1.86 -15.89 -7.54
C GLN A 90 -2.54 -14.65 -6.93
N TYR A 91 -1.74 -13.81 -6.29
CA TYR A 91 -2.16 -12.45 -5.93
C TYR A 91 -1.92 -11.50 -7.09
N SER A 92 -2.83 -10.55 -7.27
CA SER A 92 -2.72 -9.50 -8.28
C SER A 92 -3.41 -8.22 -7.83
N PHE A 93 -2.99 -7.07 -8.35
CA PHE A 93 -3.69 -5.81 -8.14
C PHE A 93 -4.86 -5.65 -9.10
N ALA A 94 -5.98 -5.14 -8.56
CA ALA A 94 -7.09 -4.59 -9.30
C ALA A 94 -7.14 -3.07 -9.07
N LEU A 95 -6.86 -2.27 -10.10
CA LEU A 95 -6.99 -0.81 -10.08
C LEU A 95 -8.11 -0.41 -11.03
N THR A 96 -9.16 0.23 -10.53
CA THR A 96 -10.37 0.57 -11.29
C THR A 96 -10.78 2.03 -11.08
N GLY A 97 -11.67 2.54 -11.93
CA GLY A 97 -12.24 3.88 -11.80
C GLY A 97 -11.33 5.02 -12.26
N GLY A 98 -10.23 4.71 -12.95
CA GLY A 98 -9.33 5.71 -13.52
C GLY A 98 -9.89 6.44 -14.72
N SER A 99 -9.40 7.65 -14.94
CA SER A 99 -9.75 8.46 -16.11
C SER A 99 -8.95 8.04 -17.34
N GLY A 100 -9.63 7.62 -18.40
CA GLY A 100 -9.02 7.32 -19.69
C GLY A 100 -8.63 5.84 -19.89
N PRO A 101 -8.09 5.50 -21.09
CA PRO A 101 -7.84 4.12 -21.49
C PRO A 101 -6.67 3.44 -20.75
N SER A 102 -5.87 4.17 -20.02
CA SER A 102 -4.68 3.68 -19.29
C SER A 102 -4.94 3.29 -17.83
N GLY A 103 -6.17 3.46 -17.31
CA GLY A 103 -6.47 3.10 -15.92
C GLY A 103 -5.71 3.92 -14.88
N ILE A 104 -5.34 5.16 -15.21
CA ILE A 104 -4.64 6.08 -14.32
C ILE A 104 -5.63 6.62 -13.29
N VAL A 105 -5.30 6.54 -12.01
CA VAL A 105 -6.16 6.99 -10.92
C VAL A 105 -5.47 8.08 -10.12
N ALA A 106 -6.07 9.28 -10.08
CA ALA A 106 -5.61 10.34 -9.19
C ALA A 106 -5.90 10.01 -7.72
N THR A 107 -5.06 10.50 -6.83
CA THR A 107 -5.24 10.39 -5.38
C THR A 107 -5.47 11.74 -4.74
N THR A 108 -5.79 11.77 -3.45
CA THR A 108 -5.80 12.99 -2.64
C THR A 108 -4.41 13.34 -2.08
N LEU A 109 -3.41 12.51 -2.37
CA LEU A 109 -2.05 12.75 -1.92
C LEU A 109 -1.34 13.71 -2.89
N GLU A 110 -0.59 14.62 -2.31
CA GLU A 110 0.30 15.56 -2.99
C GLU A 110 1.70 15.41 -2.40
N VAL A 111 2.74 15.64 -3.19
CA VAL A 111 4.10 15.66 -2.66
C VAL A 111 4.43 17.02 -2.08
N ALA A 112 5.25 17.05 -1.03
CA ALA A 112 5.79 18.30 -0.50
C ALA A 112 6.72 18.95 -1.54
N ASP A 113 6.30 20.05 -2.15
CA ASP A 113 7.06 20.79 -3.17
C ASP A 113 7.30 22.24 -2.77
N PRO A 114 8.18 22.51 -1.77
CA PRO A 114 8.41 23.86 -1.25
C PRO A 114 9.06 24.81 -2.27
N ASN A 115 9.54 24.31 -3.39
CA ASN A 115 10.19 25.08 -4.44
C ASN A 115 9.34 25.24 -5.71
N ASP A 116 8.10 24.75 -5.71
CA ASP A 116 7.16 24.80 -6.84
C ASP A 116 7.81 24.22 -8.14
N LEU A 117 8.42 23.03 -7.98
CA LEU A 117 9.14 22.35 -9.06
C LEU A 117 8.19 21.59 -9.99
N TYR A 118 7.02 21.21 -9.48
CA TYR A 118 6.03 20.42 -10.20
C TYR A 118 4.82 21.30 -10.52
N ALA A 119 4.38 21.27 -11.77
CA ALA A 119 3.16 22.00 -12.19
C ALA A 119 1.87 21.33 -11.67
N ASP A 120 1.95 20.07 -11.30
CA ASP A 120 0.92 19.24 -10.68
C ASP A 120 1.65 18.32 -9.69
N ASP A 121 1.50 18.56 -8.41
CA ASP A 121 2.11 17.82 -7.31
C ASP A 121 1.24 16.65 -6.81
N THR A 122 0.05 16.49 -7.40
CA THR A 122 -0.85 15.37 -7.12
C THR A 122 -0.18 14.03 -7.51
N ILE A 123 -0.35 13.02 -6.67
CA ILE A 123 0.11 11.66 -6.96
C ILE A 123 -0.95 10.89 -7.75
N TYR A 124 -0.55 10.35 -8.88
CA TYR A 124 -1.40 9.49 -9.73
C TYR A 124 -0.89 8.06 -9.71
N LEU A 125 -1.79 7.09 -9.50
CA LEU A 125 -1.48 5.68 -9.51
C LEU A 125 -1.54 5.09 -10.92
N PHE A 126 -0.51 4.32 -11.25
CA PHE A 126 -0.36 3.58 -12.51
C PHE A 126 -0.18 2.11 -12.21
N LYS A 127 -1.00 1.24 -12.81
CA LYS A 127 -0.77 -0.20 -12.74
C LYS A 127 0.31 -0.57 -13.77
N VAL A 128 1.52 -0.86 -13.28
CA VAL A 128 2.67 -1.22 -14.12
C VAL A 128 2.64 -2.70 -14.48
N SER A 129 2.22 -3.54 -13.53
CA SER A 129 2.05 -4.98 -13.74
C SER A 129 0.90 -5.51 -12.87
N ASP A 130 0.68 -6.82 -12.91
CA ASP A 130 -0.30 -7.44 -11.99
C ASP A 130 0.15 -7.40 -10.53
N THR A 131 1.43 -7.17 -10.28
CA THR A 131 2.02 -7.15 -8.93
C THR A 131 2.66 -5.81 -8.56
N GLU A 132 2.50 -4.76 -9.38
CA GLU A 132 3.12 -3.47 -9.12
C GLU A 132 2.21 -2.30 -9.52
N ILE A 133 2.02 -1.40 -8.56
CA ILE A 133 1.41 -0.07 -8.73
C ILE A 133 2.48 0.97 -8.42
N VAL A 134 2.61 1.98 -9.26
CA VAL A 134 3.52 3.11 -9.04
C VAL A 134 2.72 4.40 -8.99
N GLY A 135 2.95 5.21 -7.97
CA GLY A 135 2.44 6.56 -7.84
C GLY A 135 3.46 7.57 -8.36
N HIS A 136 3.11 8.23 -9.46
CA HIS A 136 3.92 9.30 -10.05
C HIS A 136 3.37 10.68 -9.68
N VAL A 137 4.28 11.65 -9.54
CA VAL A 137 3.92 13.07 -9.41
C VAL A 137 3.45 13.59 -10.76
N GLY A 138 2.23 14.13 -10.79
CA GLY A 138 1.57 14.54 -12.02
C GLY A 138 1.07 13.35 -12.85
N ASN A 139 0.25 13.64 -13.84
CA ASN A 139 -0.35 12.62 -14.71
C ASN A 139 0.61 12.21 -15.85
N ASP A 140 1.83 11.80 -15.50
CA ASP A 140 2.86 11.33 -16.44
C ASP A 140 3.45 9.99 -15.95
N PRO A 141 3.31 8.89 -16.72
CA PRO A 141 3.88 7.58 -16.35
C PRO A 141 5.41 7.55 -16.30
N ASN A 142 6.09 8.58 -16.75
CA ASN A 142 7.54 8.76 -16.63
C ASN A 142 7.90 9.88 -15.64
N GLY A 143 6.93 10.42 -14.93
CA GLY A 143 7.12 11.43 -13.90
C GLY A 143 7.93 10.91 -12.70
N PRO A 144 8.28 11.79 -11.77
CA PRO A 144 8.94 11.39 -10.53
C PRO A 144 8.11 10.36 -9.77
N ILE A 145 8.77 9.38 -9.15
CA ILE A 145 8.11 8.35 -8.34
C ILE A 145 7.99 8.85 -6.91
N ALA A 146 6.76 8.92 -6.41
CA ALA A 146 6.46 9.30 -5.03
C ALA A 146 6.25 8.07 -4.14
N ILE A 147 5.50 7.09 -4.64
CA ILE A 147 5.20 5.84 -3.91
C ILE A 147 5.25 4.63 -4.85
N ARG A 148 5.50 3.46 -4.28
CA ARG A 148 5.38 2.17 -4.97
C ARG A 148 4.67 1.18 -4.07
N ILE A 149 3.76 0.39 -4.65
CA ILE A 149 3.03 -0.66 -3.95
C ILE A 149 3.27 -1.95 -4.72
N THR A 150 3.80 -2.97 -4.04
CA THR A 150 4.23 -4.22 -4.68
C THR A 150 3.67 -5.44 -3.95
N LEU A 151 3.27 -6.47 -4.71
CA LEU A 151 2.97 -7.80 -4.20
C LEU A 151 4.21 -8.68 -4.35
N VAL A 152 4.79 -9.08 -3.23
CA VAL A 152 5.97 -9.97 -3.17
C VAL A 152 5.51 -11.40 -2.90
N ASN A 153 6.18 -12.39 -3.49
CA ASN A 153 5.80 -13.81 -3.42
C ASN A 153 4.33 -14.04 -3.81
N ALA A 154 3.89 -13.38 -4.88
CA ALA A 154 2.48 -13.33 -5.29
C ALA A 154 1.91 -14.69 -5.70
N ASP A 155 2.73 -15.69 -5.96
CA ASP A 155 2.38 -17.07 -6.26
C ASP A 155 2.29 -17.98 -5.02
N SER A 156 2.51 -17.44 -3.83
CA SER A 156 2.47 -18.17 -2.55
C SER A 156 1.26 -17.73 -1.71
N LEU A 157 0.37 -18.67 -1.37
CA LEU A 157 -0.79 -18.35 -0.52
C LEU A 157 -0.36 -17.79 0.84
N SER A 158 0.57 -18.45 1.51
CA SER A 158 1.03 -18.08 2.86
C SER A 158 2.22 -17.12 2.88
N GLY A 159 2.91 -16.97 1.74
CA GLY A 159 4.10 -16.13 1.63
C GLY A 159 3.85 -14.81 0.91
N GLY A 160 2.64 -14.59 0.39
CA GLY A 160 2.29 -13.34 -0.28
C GLY A 160 2.32 -12.15 0.68
N GLN A 161 2.98 -11.07 0.28
CA GLN A 161 3.14 -9.85 1.07
C GLN A 161 2.78 -8.62 0.23
N LEU A 162 2.18 -7.63 0.89
CA LEU A 162 2.02 -6.29 0.36
C LEU A 162 3.15 -5.41 0.90
N VAL A 163 3.88 -4.76 0.01
CA VAL A 163 4.96 -3.83 0.33
C VAL A 163 4.57 -2.45 -0.17
N VAL A 164 4.67 -1.44 0.69
CA VAL A 164 4.48 -0.03 0.33
C VAL A 164 5.80 0.69 0.56
N GLU A 165 6.26 1.42 -0.43
CA GLU A 165 7.50 2.20 -0.39
C GLU A 165 7.18 3.64 -0.73
N GLN A 166 7.76 4.55 0.03
CA GLN A 166 7.65 5.99 -0.16
C GLN A 166 9.02 6.55 -0.59
N TYR A 167 9.04 7.40 -1.60
CA TYR A 167 10.27 7.96 -2.19
C TYR A 167 10.33 9.48 -2.07
N MET A 168 9.21 10.13 -1.85
CA MET A 168 9.11 11.59 -1.70
C MET A 168 8.21 11.90 -0.49
N ALA A 169 8.52 12.97 0.23
CA ALA A 169 7.69 13.45 1.32
C ALA A 169 6.28 13.82 0.82
N ILE A 170 5.26 13.45 1.58
CA ILE A 170 3.87 13.78 1.30
C ILE A 170 3.55 15.16 1.91
N ASP A 171 2.78 15.99 1.22
CA ASP A 171 2.29 17.25 1.76
C ASP A 171 1.15 16.99 2.76
N HIS A 172 1.40 17.24 4.03
CA HIS A 172 0.42 17.16 5.11
C HIS A 172 -0.33 18.48 5.36
N GLY A 173 -0.04 19.51 4.56
CA GLY A 173 -0.69 20.82 4.63
C GLY A 173 -0.11 21.75 5.70
N GLN A 174 -0.82 22.84 5.98
CA GLN A 174 -0.36 23.92 6.88
C GLN A 174 -0.53 23.61 8.38
N ASP A 175 -0.83 22.37 8.73
CA ASP A 175 -1.07 21.96 10.13
C ASP A 175 0.22 21.86 10.97
N GLY A 176 1.24 22.59 10.58
CA GLY A 176 2.63 22.69 10.99
C GLY A 176 2.96 22.76 12.49
N ASN A 177 2.09 22.26 13.35
CA ASN A 177 2.32 22.01 14.77
C ASN A 177 1.80 20.62 15.20
N ASN A 178 1.34 19.80 14.27
CA ASN A 178 0.84 18.47 14.56
C ASN A 178 1.75 17.47 13.85
N PHE A 179 2.76 17.00 14.56
CA PHE A 179 3.79 16.07 14.08
C PHE A 179 3.26 14.66 13.76
N ASP A 180 1.98 14.42 13.98
CA ASP A 180 1.32 13.13 13.74
C ASP A 180 0.13 13.29 12.76
N SER A 181 0.17 14.29 11.87
CA SER A 181 -0.91 14.42 10.89
C SER A 181 -0.86 13.27 9.90
N SER A 182 -2.01 12.65 9.67
CA SER A 182 -2.11 11.46 8.81
C SER A 182 -2.79 11.81 7.49
N LYS A 183 -2.23 11.35 6.38
CA LYS A 183 -2.83 11.39 5.05
C LYS A 183 -3.12 9.97 4.57
N TRP A 184 -4.38 9.69 4.31
CA TRP A 184 -4.83 8.41 3.79
C TRP A 184 -4.71 8.36 2.27
N LEU A 185 -4.28 7.21 1.73
CA LEU A 185 -4.32 6.97 0.29
C LEU A 185 -5.77 6.89 -0.18
N THR A 186 -6.38 8.01 -0.46
CA THR A 186 -7.75 8.09 -0.98
C THR A 186 -7.72 8.31 -2.48
N LEU A 187 -8.50 7.52 -3.21
CA LEU A 187 -8.57 7.61 -4.67
C LEU A 187 -9.64 8.62 -5.10
N LEU A 188 -9.32 9.41 -6.10
CA LEU A 188 -10.28 10.33 -6.71
C LEU A 188 -11.04 9.59 -7.82
N GLY A 189 -12.32 9.40 -7.61
CA GLY A 189 -13.20 8.75 -8.61
C GLY A 189 -13.31 9.59 -9.89
N GLY A 190 -13.18 8.93 -11.02
CA GLY A 190 -13.28 9.56 -12.35
C GLY A 190 -14.71 9.64 -12.88
N GLY A 191 -15.49 10.64 -12.49
CA GLY A 191 -16.76 11.02 -13.15
C GLY A 191 -17.68 9.86 -13.55
N GLU A 192 -17.93 9.67 -14.84
CA GLU A 192 -18.82 8.64 -15.38
C GLU A 192 -18.32 7.19 -15.24
N GLN A 193 -17.05 6.97 -14.82
CA GLN A 193 -16.42 5.65 -14.68
C GLN A 193 -16.72 4.98 -13.32
N GLY A 194 -17.44 5.65 -12.43
CA GLY A 194 -17.76 5.13 -11.09
C GLY A 194 -16.69 5.41 -10.03
N ALA A 195 -16.84 4.80 -8.86
CA ALA A 195 -15.90 4.93 -7.75
C ALA A 195 -14.54 4.31 -8.10
N ALA A 196 -13.45 5.03 -7.79
CA ALA A 196 -12.13 4.47 -7.95
C ALA A 196 -11.80 3.50 -6.81
N SER A 197 -11.14 2.40 -7.12
CA SER A 197 -10.68 1.45 -6.11
C SER A 197 -9.35 0.81 -6.48
N LEU A 198 -8.53 0.56 -5.46
CA LEU A 198 -7.36 -0.30 -5.50
C LEU A 198 -7.64 -1.51 -4.60
N GLY A 199 -7.53 -2.69 -5.15
CA GLY A 199 -7.75 -3.94 -4.43
C GLY A 199 -6.65 -4.95 -4.68
N VAL A 200 -6.59 -5.96 -3.81
CA VAL A 200 -5.79 -7.17 -3.98
C VAL A 200 -6.74 -8.31 -4.31
N THR A 201 -6.48 -9.00 -5.40
CA THR A 201 -7.22 -10.18 -5.85
C THR A 201 -6.41 -11.42 -5.57
N LEU A 202 -6.98 -12.41 -4.89
CA LEU A 202 -6.45 -13.76 -4.83
C LEU A 202 -7.19 -14.63 -5.84
N THR A 203 -6.45 -15.28 -6.72
CA THR A 203 -6.94 -16.33 -7.63
C THR A 203 -6.37 -17.68 -7.21
N ALA A 204 -7.22 -18.67 -7.03
CA ALA A 204 -6.84 -20.06 -6.78
C ALA A 204 -7.31 -20.94 -7.93
N THR A 205 -6.42 -21.79 -8.45
CA THR A 205 -6.72 -22.79 -9.48
C THR A 205 -6.36 -24.17 -8.95
N ILE A 206 -7.35 -25.06 -8.89
CA ILE A 206 -7.17 -26.47 -8.56
C ILE A 206 -7.15 -27.29 -9.86
N THR A 207 -6.26 -28.27 -9.92
CA THR A 207 -6.19 -29.25 -11.01
C THR A 207 -6.34 -30.62 -10.38
N ASP A 208 -7.24 -31.45 -10.91
CA ASP A 208 -7.43 -32.82 -10.47
C ASP A 208 -6.50 -33.81 -11.19
N VAL A 209 -6.65 -35.09 -10.90
CA VAL A 209 -5.74 -36.15 -11.38
C VAL A 209 -5.86 -36.37 -12.90
N ASP A 210 -7.01 -36.11 -13.50
CA ASP A 210 -7.23 -36.24 -14.94
C ASP A 210 -7.02 -34.94 -15.74
N ASN A 211 -6.54 -33.90 -15.06
CA ASN A 211 -6.15 -32.58 -15.54
C ASN A 211 -7.32 -31.62 -15.82
N ASP A 212 -8.49 -31.85 -15.29
CA ASP A 212 -9.53 -30.85 -15.28
C ASP A 212 -9.18 -29.74 -14.28
N THR A 213 -9.58 -28.52 -14.59
CA THR A 213 -9.22 -27.34 -13.78
C THR A 213 -10.45 -26.54 -13.36
N ALA A 214 -10.43 -26.08 -12.11
CA ALA A 214 -11.40 -25.12 -11.59
C ALA A 214 -10.68 -23.91 -11.00
N THR A 215 -11.16 -22.71 -11.32
CA THR A 215 -10.58 -21.46 -10.86
C THR A 215 -11.63 -20.62 -10.14
N SER A 216 -11.20 -19.97 -9.04
CA SER A 216 -12.02 -19.02 -8.30
C SER A 216 -11.15 -17.84 -7.85
N SER A 217 -11.76 -16.67 -7.73
CA SER A 217 -11.06 -15.47 -7.27
C SER A 217 -11.98 -14.60 -6.40
N ALA A 218 -11.38 -13.85 -5.49
CA ALA A 218 -12.01 -12.77 -4.74
C ALA A 218 -11.06 -11.56 -4.68
N THR A 219 -11.64 -10.36 -4.54
CA THR A 219 -10.89 -9.11 -4.47
C THR A 219 -11.26 -8.36 -3.21
N ILE A 220 -10.26 -7.95 -2.44
CA ILE A 220 -10.41 -7.12 -1.25
C ILE A 220 -9.91 -5.72 -1.59
N GLN A 221 -10.72 -4.71 -1.29
CA GLN A 221 -10.34 -3.32 -1.48
C GLN A 221 -9.38 -2.88 -0.37
N ILE A 222 -8.26 -2.24 -0.74
CA ILE A 222 -7.26 -1.68 0.18
C ILE A 222 -7.23 -0.14 0.16
N ALA A 223 -7.74 0.49 -0.90
CA ALA A 223 -7.98 1.93 -0.98
C ALA A 223 -9.13 2.23 -1.94
N GLY A 224 -9.87 3.30 -1.72
CA GLY A 224 -11.00 3.70 -2.56
C GLY A 224 -11.36 5.17 -2.48
N SER A 225 -12.35 5.57 -3.26
CA SER A 225 -12.90 6.92 -3.24
C SER A 225 -13.95 7.05 -2.13
N GLY A 226 -13.65 7.84 -1.11
CA GLY A 226 -14.57 8.11 0.01
C GLY A 226 -14.67 7.01 1.07
N GLU A 227 -13.92 5.93 0.94
CA GLU A 227 -13.82 4.83 1.90
C GLU A 227 -12.50 4.93 2.69
N ALA A 228 -12.47 4.31 3.86
CA ALA A 228 -11.23 4.19 4.62
C ALA A 228 -10.21 3.38 3.81
N SER A 229 -9.04 3.96 3.64
CA SER A 229 -7.89 3.24 3.08
C SER A 229 -7.21 2.42 4.16
N SER A 230 -6.53 1.34 3.78
CA SER A 230 -5.64 0.62 4.67
C SER A 230 -4.19 1.18 4.63
N ILE A 231 -3.92 2.21 3.83
CA ILE A 231 -2.59 2.81 3.68
C ILE A 231 -2.65 4.26 4.11
N VAL A 232 -1.77 4.63 5.04
CA VAL A 232 -1.67 5.98 5.60
C VAL A 232 -0.22 6.43 5.67
N PHE A 233 0.01 7.70 5.41
CA PHE A 233 1.30 8.38 5.55
C PHE A 233 1.20 9.36 6.71
N GLN A 234 2.15 9.32 7.65
CA GLN A 234 2.24 10.23 8.78
C GLN A 234 3.36 11.23 8.58
N ASP A 235 3.09 12.47 8.99
CA ASP A 235 4.03 13.59 8.90
C ASP A 235 5.18 13.43 9.89
N ASP A 236 6.38 13.88 9.50
CA ASP A 236 7.53 14.10 10.37
C ASP A 236 7.67 15.60 10.67
N GLY A 237 7.30 15.98 11.87
CA GLY A 237 7.48 17.34 12.31
C GLY A 237 8.93 17.66 12.71
N PRO A 238 9.39 18.92 12.55
CA PRO A 238 10.73 19.32 12.93
C PRO A 238 10.93 19.21 14.46
N VAL A 239 11.86 18.37 14.88
CA VAL A 239 12.28 18.27 16.29
C VAL A 239 13.30 19.34 16.61
N LEU A 240 12.98 20.27 17.52
CA LEU A 240 13.95 21.20 18.09
C LEU A 240 14.87 20.44 19.06
N VAL A 241 16.03 20.04 18.60
CA VAL A 241 17.10 19.60 19.49
C VAL A 241 17.72 20.83 20.14
N SER A 242 17.34 21.15 21.37
CA SER A 242 18.00 22.19 22.15
C SER A 242 19.38 21.71 22.60
N GLU A 243 20.44 22.00 21.87
CA GLU A 243 21.78 21.93 22.43
C GLU A 243 21.93 23.06 23.47
N ALA A 244 22.21 22.66 24.72
CA ALA A 244 22.53 23.60 25.77
C ALA A 244 23.87 24.29 25.42
N VAL A 245 23.81 25.55 24.97
CA VAL A 245 25.01 26.38 24.81
C VAL A 245 25.57 26.65 26.21
N VAL A 246 26.60 25.93 26.61
CA VAL A 246 27.38 26.26 27.82
C VAL A 246 28.23 27.48 27.47
N ILE A 247 27.77 28.65 27.91
CA ILE A 247 28.61 29.87 27.88
C ILE A 247 29.61 29.72 29.05
N ALA A 248 30.84 29.36 28.72
CA ALA A 248 31.94 29.41 29.66
C ALA A 248 32.22 30.92 29.99
N THR A 249 32.06 31.30 31.25
CA THR A 249 32.45 32.61 31.81
C THR A 249 33.89 32.57 32.28
#